data_1cbcabc26e34edc6243b5019e80aeb3c
#
_entry.id   1cbcabc26e34edc6243b5019e80aeb3c
#
_cell.length_a   1.000
_cell.length_b   1.000
_cell.length_c   1.000
_cell.angle_alpha   90.00
_cell.angle_beta   90.00
_cell.angle_gamma   90.00
#
_symmetry.space_group_name_H-M   'P 1'
#
loop_
_entity.id
_entity.type
_entity.pdbx_description
1 polymer ?
#
loop_
_entity_poly.entity_id
_entity_poly.type
_entity_poly.pdbx_seq_one_letter_code
_entity_poly.pdbx_strand_id
1 'polypeptide(L)'
;MKKYNVKITELALGDMEEIYNYISEKLDSPATAMRQYNRIAEAIESLSIFPERFQVMDIVPRLPKDVRQVITDRYCAIYTMDEDTVTVIRVLYSASDLAARLQE
;
A
#
# COMPACT_ATOMS: atom_id res chain seq x y z
N MET A 1 4.05 -19.79 -13.58
CA MET A 1 3.34 -18.87 -12.70
C MET A 1 3.36 -17.47 -13.28
N LYS A 2 2.21 -16.82 -13.31
CA LYS A 2 2.09 -15.50 -13.91
C LYS A 2 2.75 -14.45 -13.02
N LYS A 3 3.56 -13.58 -13.62
CA LYS A 3 4.11 -12.42 -12.94
C LYS A 3 3.39 -11.17 -13.38
N TYR A 4 3.09 -10.32 -12.42
CA TYR A 4 2.44 -9.03 -12.65
C TYR A 4 3.48 -7.92 -12.59
N ASN A 5 3.25 -6.89 -13.40
CA ASN A 5 4.00 -5.65 -13.25
C ASN A 5 3.42 -4.87 -12.08
N VAL A 6 4.27 -4.47 -11.16
CA VAL A 6 3.83 -3.71 -9.98
C VAL A 6 4.20 -2.25 -10.18
N LYS A 7 3.19 -1.39 -10.15
CA LYS A 7 3.36 0.06 -10.28
C LYS A 7 2.93 0.72 -8.99
N ILE A 8 3.63 1.77 -8.61
CA ILE A 8 3.30 2.56 -7.43
C ILE A 8 3.00 3.98 -7.91
N THR A 9 1.82 4.50 -7.58
CA THR A 9 1.44 5.86 -7.99
C THR A 9 2.28 6.89 -7.24
N GLU A 10 2.35 8.10 -7.79
CA GLU A 10 3.04 9.20 -7.10
C GLU A 10 2.43 9.47 -5.74
N LEU A 11 1.11 9.35 -5.63
CA LEU A 11 0.42 9.55 -4.37
C LEU A 11 0.85 8.51 -3.34
N ALA A 12 0.94 7.24 -3.75
CA ALA A 12 1.38 6.17 -2.86
C ALA A 12 2.83 6.34 -2.45
N LEU A 13 3.70 6.77 -3.37
CA LEU A 13 5.09 7.08 -3.03
C LEU A 13 5.18 8.21 -2.01
N GLY A 14 4.35 9.24 -2.17
CA GLY A 14 4.26 10.33 -1.21
C GLY A 14 3.81 9.83 0.16
N ASP A 15 2.85 8.91 0.20
CA ASP A 15 2.42 8.28 1.45
C ASP A 15 3.59 7.58 2.15
N MET A 16 4.40 6.84 1.38
CA MET A 16 5.55 6.13 1.94
C MET A 16 6.60 7.10 2.49
N GLU A 17 6.82 8.21 1.80
CA GLU A 17 7.74 9.25 2.28
C GLU A 17 7.24 9.87 3.58
N GLU A 18 5.94 10.14 3.67
CA GLU A 18 5.35 10.69 4.90
C GLU A 18 5.52 9.73 6.07
N ILE A 19 5.33 8.42 5.82
CA ILE A 19 5.54 7.41 6.85
C ILE A 19 6.99 7.42 7.32
N TYR A 20 7.93 7.45 6.37
CA TYR A 20 9.35 7.49 6.67
C TYR A 20 9.70 8.72 7.52
N ASN A 21 9.24 9.89 7.08
CA ASN A 21 9.55 11.14 7.77
C ASN A 21 8.94 11.16 9.16
N TYR A 22 7.71 10.66 9.30
CA TYR A 22 7.05 10.61 10.60
C TYR A 22 7.87 9.78 11.59
N ILE A 23 8.28 8.58 11.20
CA ILE A 23 9.04 7.69 12.09
C ILE A 23 10.41 8.28 12.38
N SER A 24 11.08 8.80 11.35
CA SER A 24 12.42 9.35 11.50
C SER A 24 12.43 10.54 12.47
N GLU A 25 11.44 11.42 12.35
CA GLU A 25 11.37 12.64 13.16
C GLU A 25 10.75 12.41 14.53
N LYS A 26 9.62 11.71 14.59
CA LYS A 26 8.88 11.53 15.84
C LYS A 26 9.55 10.55 16.78
N LEU A 27 10.15 9.50 16.26
CA LEU A 27 10.84 8.50 17.06
C LEU A 27 12.34 8.75 17.09
N ASP A 28 12.81 9.78 16.41
CA ASP A 28 14.23 10.13 16.30
C ASP A 28 15.08 8.93 15.93
N SER A 29 14.58 8.13 14.96
CA SER A 29 15.25 6.90 14.57
C SER A 29 15.17 6.67 13.06
N PRO A 30 16.12 7.24 12.30
CA PRO A 30 16.17 6.98 10.87
C PRO A 30 16.33 5.49 10.52
N ALA A 31 17.01 4.72 11.37
CA ALA A 31 17.17 3.29 11.13
C ALA A 31 15.83 2.56 11.21
N THR A 32 15.00 2.91 12.18
CA THR A 32 13.66 2.32 12.30
C THR A 32 12.79 2.74 11.12
N ALA A 33 12.88 4.00 10.71
CA ALA A 33 12.14 4.50 9.55
C ALA A 33 12.50 3.75 8.28
N MET A 34 13.79 3.51 8.04
CA MET A 34 14.24 2.78 6.86
C MET A 34 13.77 1.33 6.89
N ARG A 35 13.85 0.70 8.05
CA ARG A 35 13.40 -0.68 8.23
C ARG A 35 11.91 -0.82 7.91
N GLN A 36 11.10 0.11 8.42
CA GLN A 36 9.66 0.11 8.14
C GLN A 36 9.38 0.35 6.67
N TYR A 37 10.08 1.31 6.06
CA TYR A 37 9.96 1.59 4.64
C TYR A 37 10.25 0.33 3.82
N ASN A 38 11.33 -0.36 4.14
CA ASN A 38 11.74 -1.57 3.40
C ASN A 38 10.72 -2.69 3.54
N ARG A 39 10.13 -2.86 4.71
CA ARG A 39 9.10 -3.89 4.92
C ARG A 39 7.87 -3.62 4.08
N ILE A 40 7.46 -2.37 3.98
CA ILE A 40 6.33 -1.98 3.11
C ILE A 40 6.68 -2.25 1.64
N ALA A 41 7.89 -1.85 1.22
CA ALA A 41 8.34 -2.06 -0.14
C ALA A 41 8.39 -3.55 -0.51
N GLU A 42 8.86 -4.39 0.40
CA GLU A 42 8.88 -5.85 0.18
C GLU A 42 7.48 -6.42 0.03
N ALA A 43 6.55 -5.96 0.86
CA ALA A 43 5.15 -6.40 0.76
C ALA A 43 4.56 -6.02 -0.59
N ILE A 44 4.85 -4.81 -1.06
CA ILE A 44 4.40 -4.34 -2.38
C ILE A 44 5.01 -5.19 -3.49
N GLU A 45 6.31 -5.45 -3.42
CA GLU A 45 6.98 -6.29 -4.43
C GLU A 45 6.40 -7.70 -4.48
N SER A 46 5.95 -8.23 -3.37
CA SER A 46 5.35 -9.56 -3.32
C SER A 46 4.07 -9.66 -4.13
N LEU A 47 3.46 -8.52 -4.48
CA LEU A 47 2.24 -8.49 -5.29
C LEU A 47 2.50 -8.86 -6.74
N SER A 48 3.75 -9.00 -7.16
CA SER A 48 4.08 -9.46 -8.51
C SER A 48 3.65 -10.91 -8.74
N ILE A 49 3.43 -11.67 -7.68
CA ILE A 49 3.05 -13.08 -7.76
C ILE A 49 1.76 -13.27 -6.97
N PHE A 50 0.73 -13.77 -7.65
CA PHE A 50 -0.56 -14.12 -7.06
C PHE A 50 -1.15 -13.00 -6.19
N PRO A 51 -1.32 -11.78 -6.76
CA PRO A 51 -1.87 -10.66 -5.97
C PRO A 51 -3.33 -10.85 -5.56
N GLU A 52 -4.06 -11.74 -6.20
CA GLU A 52 -5.45 -12.03 -5.84
C GLU A 52 -5.59 -12.83 -4.54
N ARG A 53 -4.48 -13.22 -3.90
CA ARG A 53 -4.53 -13.94 -2.62
C ARG A 53 -5.02 -13.07 -1.47
N PHE A 54 -4.97 -11.75 -1.63
CA PHE A 54 -5.43 -10.83 -0.60
C PHE A 54 -6.90 -10.47 -0.81
N GLN A 55 -7.57 -10.19 0.28
CA GLN A 55 -9.01 -9.98 0.27
C GLN A 55 -9.40 -8.67 -0.41
N VAL A 56 -10.49 -8.73 -1.17
CA VAL A 56 -11.11 -7.52 -1.72
C VAL A 56 -11.71 -6.71 -0.56
N MET A 57 -11.48 -5.40 -0.62
CA MET A 57 -12.00 -4.49 0.40
C MET A 57 -13.41 -4.04 0.05
N ASP A 58 -14.30 -4.10 1.01
CA ASP A 58 -15.68 -3.66 0.83
C ASP A 58 -15.87 -2.31 1.55
N ILE A 59 -15.10 -1.31 1.12
CA ILE A 59 -15.07 -0.04 1.84
C ILE A 59 -15.73 1.08 1.04
N VAL A 60 -15.52 1.11 -0.27
CA VAL A 60 -16.02 2.21 -1.08
C VAL A 60 -16.78 1.63 -2.27
N PRO A 61 -18.13 1.58 -2.17
CA PRO A 61 -18.93 1.01 -3.24
C PRO A 61 -18.87 1.77 -4.57
N ARG A 62 -18.18 2.91 -4.60
CA ARG A 62 -18.09 3.75 -5.78
C ARG A 62 -16.88 3.50 -6.66
N LEU A 63 -15.92 2.69 -6.20
CA LEU A 63 -14.74 2.43 -7.00
C LEU A 63 -15.08 1.48 -8.13
N PRO A 64 -14.65 1.78 -9.37
CA PRO A 64 -15.03 0.98 -10.53
C PRO A 64 -14.34 -0.38 -10.59
N LYS A 65 -13.33 -0.60 -9.78
CA LYS A 65 -12.57 -1.86 -9.73
C LYS A 65 -12.50 -2.38 -8.32
N ASP A 66 -12.33 -3.70 -8.20
CA ASP A 66 -12.06 -4.30 -6.91
C ASP A 66 -10.77 -3.73 -6.35
N VAL A 67 -10.83 -3.35 -5.09
CA VAL A 67 -9.69 -2.80 -4.37
C VAL A 67 -9.28 -3.79 -3.31
N ARG A 68 -8.00 -4.11 -3.27
CA ARG A 68 -7.45 -5.05 -2.29
C ARG A 68 -6.42 -4.34 -1.44
N GLN A 69 -6.08 -4.94 -0.31
CA GLN A 69 -5.03 -4.41 0.55
C GLN A 69 -4.09 -5.52 0.99
N VAL A 70 -2.82 -5.16 1.12
CA VAL A 70 -1.84 -5.99 1.82
C VAL A 70 -1.43 -5.24 3.09
N ILE A 71 -1.47 -5.93 4.22
CA ILE A 71 -1.17 -5.33 5.51
C ILE A 71 0.25 -5.71 5.91
N THR A 72 1.03 -4.71 6.32
CA THR A 72 2.38 -4.89 6.80
C THR A 72 2.54 -4.07 8.08
N ASP A 73 2.68 -4.76 9.21
CA ASP A 73 2.72 -4.13 10.52
C ASP A 73 1.43 -3.34 10.74
N ARG A 74 1.50 -2.02 10.88
CA ARG A 74 0.34 -1.16 11.09
C ARG A 74 -0.08 -0.42 9.83
N TYR A 75 0.54 -0.74 8.70
CA TYR A 75 0.30 -0.05 7.45
C TYR A 75 -0.40 -0.95 6.47
N CYS A 76 -1.16 -0.36 5.57
CA CYS A 76 -1.78 -1.11 4.49
C CYS A 76 -1.49 -0.45 3.16
N ALA A 77 -1.08 -1.28 2.20
CA ALA A 77 -0.91 -0.85 0.81
C ALA A 77 -2.17 -1.27 0.05
N ILE A 78 -2.81 -0.30 -0.56
CA ILE A 78 -4.08 -0.49 -1.26
C ILE A 78 -3.79 -0.52 -2.75
N TYR A 79 -4.32 -1.54 -3.43
CA TYR A 79 -3.99 -1.72 -4.84
C TYR A 79 -5.18 -2.22 -5.63
N THR A 80 -5.09 -2.00 -6.94
CA THR A 80 -6.02 -2.55 -7.92
C THR A 80 -5.26 -3.45 -8.88
N MET A 81 -5.98 -4.29 -9.61
CA MET A 81 -5.39 -5.21 -10.57
C MET A 81 -6.02 -5.04 -11.93
N ASP A 82 -5.20 -5.03 -12.96
CA ASP A 82 -5.59 -5.24 -14.33
C ASP A 82 -5.06 -6.58 -14.82
N GLU A 83 -5.10 -6.83 -16.13
CA GLU A 83 -4.73 -8.14 -16.67
C GLU A 83 -3.33 -8.58 -16.28
N ASP A 84 -2.37 -7.67 -16.32
CA ASP A 84 -0.97 -7.99 -16.05
C ASP A 84 -0.30 -6.98 -15.12
N THR A 85 -1.07 -6.05 -14.55
CA THR A 85 -0.52 -4.95 -13.76
C THR A 85 -1.24 -4.82 -12.42
N VAL A 86 -0.44 -4.67 -11.38
CA VAL A 86 -0.91 -4.30 -10.04
C VAL A 86 -0.52 -2.84 -9.83
N THR A 87 -1.47 -2.01 -9.46
CA THR A 87 -1.23 -0.59 -9.20
C THR A 87 -1.52 -0.27 -7.75
N VAL A 88 -0.48 0.10 -7.00
CA VAL A 88 -0.61 0.52 -5.61
C VAL A 88 -1.03 1.98 -5.60
N ILE A 89 -2.23 2.25 -5.12
CA ILE A 89 -2.83 3.59 -5.19
C ILE A 89 -2.63 4.41 -3.91
N ARG A 90 -2.54 3.76 -2.74
CA ARG A 90 -2.28 4.43 -1.47
C ARG A 90 -1.53 3.50 -0.53
N VAL A 91 -0.79 4.10 0.40
CA VAL A 91 -0.21 3.39 1.54
C VAL A 91 -0.58 4.17 2.79
N LEU A 92 -1.38 3.56 3.68
CA LEU A 92 -1.98 4.26 4.80
C LEU A 92 -1.66 3.57 6.13
N TYR A 93 -1.75 4.36 7.21
CA TYR A 93 -1.36 3.88 8.54
C TYR A 93 -2.30 2.81 9.08
N SER A 94 -3.60 2.96 8.88
CA SER A 94 -4.53 1.98 9.41
C SER A 94 -5.76 1.90 8.52
N ALA A 95 -6.44 0.76 8.60
CA ALA A 95 -7.66 0.55 7.86
C ALA A 95 -8.79 1.50 8.31
N SER A 96 -8.72 2.02 9.53
CA SER A 96 -9.78 2.90 10.05
C SER A 96 -9.82 4.25 9.32
N ASP A 97 -8.70 4.72 8.77
CA ASP A 97 -8.65 5.98 8.03
C ASP A 97 -8.92 5.81 6.55
N LEU A 98 -9.09 4.59 6.12
CA LEU A 98 -9.05 4.25 4.71
C LEU A 98 -10.19 4.85 3.93
N ALA A 99 -11.42 4.72 4.44
CA ALA A 99 -12.59 5.24 3.75
C ALA A 99 -12.53 6.76 3.60
N ALA A 100 -12.08 7.47 4.63
CA ALA A 100 -11.94 8.91 4.57
C ALA A 100 -10.88 9.34 3.54
N ARG A 101 -9.73 8.64 3.54
CA ARG A 101 -8.63 8.98 2.64
C ARG A 101 -8.95 8.68 1.18
N LEU A 102 -9.67 7.61 0.92
CA LEU A 102 -10.01 7.22 -0.45
C LEU A 102 -11.04 8.15 -1.08
N GLN A 103 -11.73 8.94 -0.28
CA GLN A 103 -12.72 9.90 -0.76
C GLN A 103 -12.13 11.29 -1.04
N GLU A 104 -10.86 11.47 -0.75
CA GLU A 104 -10.19 12.73 -1.03
C GLU A 104 -10.03 12.99 -2.52
#